data_cbf35ce7f72399b580bb8e578a539400
#
_entry.id   cbf35ce7f72399b580bb8e578a539400
#
_cell.length_a   1.000
_cell.length_b   1.000
_cell.length_c   1.000
_cell.angle_alpha   90.00
_cell.angle_beta   90.00
_cell.angle_gamma   90.00
#
_symmetry.space_group_name_H-M   'P 1'
#
loop_
_entity.id
_entity.type
_entity.pdbx_description
1 polymer ?
#
loop_
_entity_poly.entity_id
_entity_poly.type
_entity_poly.pdbx_seq_one_letter_code
_entity_poly.pdbx_strand_id
1 'polypeptide(L)'
;MKKRPELFFLREKPAMALLAVRDLDPAYASAVAKAIDSTVPHTLKILAEMEGQGLISSRPEGRIRRLDLTEHGQRAASALSNLIDALGPGSRSPLWGRLARLKEIVGEAEGLPRAEAELRLGPLRRDLSRLIEGEEGDEEIRSAAEVLDLAIQRAIGIGEG
;
A
#
# COMPACT_ATOMS: atom_id res chain seq x y z
N MET A 1 28.01 -7.80 17.41
CA MET A 1 27.56 -7.97 16.00
C MET A 1 26.41 -6.99 15.72
N LYS A 2 26.56 -6.11 14.76
CA LYS A 2 25.43 -5.27 14.31
C LYS A 2 24.34 -6.21 13.76
N LYS A 3 23.19 -6.26 14.43
CA LYS A 3 22.01 -6.94 13.88
C LYS A 3 21.64 -6.24 12.56
N ARG A 4 21.44 -7.01 11.52
CA ARG A 4 21.04 -6.54 10.19
C ARG A 4 19.52 -6.61 10.10
N PRO A 5 18.79 -5.50 10.35
CA PRO A 5 17.32 -5.50 10.37
C PRO A 5 16.72 -5.94 9.04
N GLU A 6 17.41 -5.65 7.94
CA GLU A 6 16.97 -6.10 6.62
C GLU A 6 16.86 -7.62 6.52
N LEU A 7 17.77 -8.39 7.12
CA LEU A 7 17.71 -9.86 7.11
C LEU A 7 16.57 -10.42 7.96
N PHE A 8 16.13 -9.67 8.95
CA PHE A 8 14.97 -10.02 9.75
C PHE A 8 13.68 -9.94 8.92
N PHE A 9 13.51 -8.87 8.15
CA PHE A 9 12.32 -8.65 7.33
C PHE A 9 12.30 -9.39 5.98
N LEU A 10 13.39 -10.03 5.59
CA LEU A 10 13.39 -10.97 4.46
C LEU A 10 12.72 -12.32 4.79
N ARG A 11 12.21 -12.47 5.99
CA ARG A 11 11.41 -13.63 6.39
C ARG A 11 9.93 -13.25 6.40
N GLU A 12 9.08 -14.19 6.00
CA GLU A 12 7.64 -14.00 5.92
C GLU A 12 7.01 -13.54 7.25
N LYS A 13 7.26 -14.29 8.33
CA LYS A 13 6.58 -14.04 9.61
C LYS A 13 6.87 -12.67 10.23
N PRO A 14 8.12 -12.18 10.29
CA PRO A 14 8.39 -10.82 10.73
C PRO A 14 7.72 -9.74 9.86
N ALA A 15 7.75 -9.89 8.55
CA ALA A 15 7.10 -8.95 7.64
C ALA A 15 5.58 -8.90 7.89
N MET A 16 4.94 -10.07 7.95
CA MET A 16 3.51 -10.16 8.25
C MET A 16 3.16 -9.65 9.66
N ALA A 17 4.01 -9.88 10.67
CA ALA A 17 3.77 -9.40 12.02
C ALA A 17 3.78 -7.87 12.10
N LEU A 18 4.66 -7.18 11.36
CA LEU A 18 4.68 -5.72 11.30
C LEU A 18 3.38 -5.17 10.72
N LEU A 19 2.88 -5.78 9.63
CA LEU A 19 1.61 -5.40 9.03
C LEU A 19 0.42 -5.72 9.94
N ALA A 20 0.45 -6.86 10.63
CA ALA A 20 -0.60 -7.24 11.58
C ALA A 20 -0.70 -6.26 12.76
N VAL A 21 0.43 -5.77 13.30
CA VAL A 21 0.42 -4.74 14.35
C VAL A 21 -0.19 -3.44 13.83
N ARG A 22 0.02 -3.08 12.57
CA ARG A 22 -0.61 -1.90 11.95
C ARG A 22 -2.13 -2.06 11.80
N ASP A 23 -2.57 -3.22 11.35
CA ASP A 23 -3.94 -3.45 10.87
C ASP A 23 -4.90 -3.90 11.97
N LEU A 24 -4.38 -4.41 13.09
CA LEU A 24 -5.18 -4.84 14.25
C LEU A 24 -5.38 -3.69 15.22
N ASP A 25 -6.62 -3.53 15.71
CA ASP A 25 -6.97 -2.61 16.78
C ASP A 25 -8.00 -3.25 17.74
N PRO A 26 -7.59 -3.62 18.96
CA PRO A 26 -6.24 -3.55 19.53
C PRO A 26 -5.29 -4.65 19.03
N ALA A 27 -4.01 -4.31 18.84
CA ALA A 27 -2.97 -5.28 18.55
C ALA A 27 -2.36 -5.81 19.84
N TYR A 28 -2.29 -7.14 19.97
CA TYR A 28 -1.62 -7.85 21.06
C TYR A 28 -1.07 -9.19 20.57
N ALA A 29 -0.13 -9.77 21.30
CA ALA A 29 0.67 -10.89 20.82
C ALA A 29 -0.13 -12.09 20.31
N SER A 30 -1.23 -12.48 20.99
CA SER A 30 -2.05 -13.60 20.55
C SER A 30 -2.88 -13.29 19.31
N ALA A 31 -3.34 -12.03 19.12
CA ALA A 31 -4.02 -11.61 17.91
C ALA A 31 -3.06 -11.59 16.71
N VAL A 32 -1.85 -11.07 16.90
CA VAL A 32 -0.80 -11.10 15.88
C VAL A 32 -0.44 -12.53 15.51
N ALA A 33 -0.23 -13.40 16.51
CA ALA A 33 0.08 -14.82 16.28
C ALA A 33 -0.98 -15.51 15.42
N LYS A 34 -2.26 -15.26 15.70
CA LYS A 34 -3.37 -15.77 14.90
C LYS A 34 -3.35 -15.20 13.47
N ALA A 35 -3.12 -13.91 13.33
CA ALA A 35 -3.12 -13.23 12.01
C ALA A 35 -1.99 -13.74 11.10
N ILE A 36 -0.84 -14.11 11.66
CA ILE A 36 0.31 -14.59 10.88
C ILE A 36 0.43 -16.13 10.86
N ASP A 37 -0.57 -16.84 11.35
CA ASP A 37 -0.57 -18.29 11.47
C ASP A 37 0.72 -18.82 12.15
N SER A 38 0.95 -18.38 13.39
CA SER A 38 2.14 -18.68 14.17
C SER A 38 1.79 -19.01 15.62
N THR A 39 2.72 -19.61 16.33
CA THR A 39 2.57 -19.83 17.78
C THR A 39 2.83 -18.56 18.57
N VAL A 40 2.16 -18.38 19.70
CA VAL A 40 2.37 -17.21 20.57
C VAL A 40 3.84 -17.08 21.02
N PRO A 41 4.53 -18.17 21.47
CA PRO A 41 5.94 -18.05 21.86
C PRO A 41 6.86 -17.61 20.72
N HIS A 42 6.62 -18.06 19.50
CA HIS A 42 7.40 -17.62 18.34
C HIS A 42 7.11 -16.15 17.98
N THR A 43 5.84 -15.77 18.02
CA THR A 43 5.41 -14.38 17.78
C THR A 43 6.00 -13.43 18.81
N LEU A 44 6.03 -13.80 20.08
CA LEU A 44 6.66 -12.99 21.14
C LEU A 44 8.15 -12.72 20.87
N LYS A 45 8.89 -13.71 20.32
CA LYS A 45 10.29 -13.49 19.91
C LYS A 45 10.41 -12.48 18.76
N ILE A 46 9.51 -12.56 17.77
CA ILE A 46 9.46 -11.62 16.66
C ILE A 46 9.16 -10.21 17.18
N LEU A 47 8.13 -10.06 18.02
CA LEU A 47 7.73 -8.78 18.58
C LEU A 47 8.82 -8.15 19.46
N ALA A 48 9.50 -8.96 20.29
CA ALA A 48 10.64 -8.49 21.09
C ALA A 48 11.79 -7.96 20.22
N GLU A 49 12.07 -8.62 19.10
CA GLU A 49 13.06 -8.14 18.14
C GLU A 49 12.64 -6.83 17.49
N MET A 50 11.37 -6.68 17.12
CA MET A 50 10.83 -5.43 16.56
C MET A 50 10.87 -4.28 17.56
N GLU A 51 10.54 -4.55 18.82
CA GLU A 51 10.61 -3.58 19.91
C GLU A 51 12.06 -3.14 20.13
N GLY A 52 13.00 -4.09 20.14
CA GLY A 52 14.44 -3.81 20.24
C GLY A 52 15.01 -3.00 19.06
N GLN A 53 14.36 -3.04 17.90
CA GLN A 53 14.69 -2.21 16.72
C GLN A 53 13.92 -0.89 16.70
N GLY A 54 13.07 -0.61 17.67
CA GLY A 54 12.30 0.62 17.78
C GLY A 54 11.16 0.73 16.74
N LEU A 55 10.67 -0.39 16.22
CA LEU A 55 9.57 -0.40 15.24
C LEU A 55 8.21 -0.43 15.90
N ILE A 56 8.11 -1.08 17.05
CA ILE A 56 6.92 -1.14 17.87
C ILE A 56 7.23 -0.71 19.28
N SER A 57 6.20 -0.32 20.01
CA SER A 57 6.22 -0.14 21.46
C SER A 57 5.12 -0.96 22.10
N SER A 58 5.34 -1.45 23.29
CA SER A 58 4.34 -2.18 24.04
C SER A 58 3.99 -1.47 25.33
N ARG A 59 2.71 -1.39 25.65
CA ARG A 59 2.22 -0.83 26.91
C ARG A 59 1.27 -1.80 27.61
N PRO A 60 1.28 -1.88 28.94
CA PRO A 60 0.32 -2.70 29.66
C PRO A 60 -1.09 -2.10 29.52
N GLU A 61 -2.05 -2.96 29.21
CA GLU A 61 -3.47 -2.63 29.15
C GLU A 61 -4.26 -3.76 29.85
N GLY A 62 -4.52 -3.60 31.14
CA GLY A 62 -5.12 -4.65 31.95
C GLY A 62 -4.20 -5.89 32.05
N ARG A 63 -4.71 -7.04 31.59
CA ARG A 63 -3.97 -8.33 31.59
C ARG A 63 -3.19 -8.59 30.31
N ILE A 64 -3.31 -7.72 29.32
CA ILE A 64 -2.63 -7.83 28.03
C ILE A 64 -1.64 -6.69 27.84
N ARG A 65 -0.73 -6.87 26.90
CA ARG A 65 0.16 -5.80 26.43
C ARG A 65 -0.30 -5.38 25.04
N ARG A 66 -0.75 -4.15 24.94
CA ARG A 66 -1.10 -3.52 23.67
C ARG A 66 0.19 -3.16 22.92
N LEU A 67 0.17 -3.42 21.63
CA LEU A 67 1.27 -3.13 20.71
C LEU A 67 0.84 -1.96 19.82
N ASP A 68 1.74 -1.00 19.68
CA ASP A 68 1.54 0.14 18.79
C ASP A 68 2.79 0.31 17.91
N LEU A 69 2.60 0.72 16.65
CA LEU A 69 3.71 1.10 15.79
C LEU A 69 4.31 2.42 16.27
N THR A 70 5.62 2.49 16.29
CA THR A 70 6.34 3.79 16.40
C THR A 70 6.26 4.53 15.08
N GLU A 71 6.69 5.79 15.02
CA GLU A 71 6.84 6.52 13.76
C GLU A 71 7.78 5.79 12.79
N HIS A 72 8.86 5.22 13.31
CA HIS A 72 9.77 4.39 12.53
C HIS A 72 9.09 3.14 12.01
N GLY A 73 8.29 2.47 12.85
CA GLY A 73 7.50 1.29 12.47
C GLY A 73 6.45 1.59 11.41
N GLN A 74 5.79 2.74 11.49
CA GLN A 74 4.82 3.17 10.47
C GLN A 74 5.47 3.39 9.11
N ARG A 75 6.62 4.05 9.07
CA ARG A 75 7.39 4.21 7.83
C ARG A 75 7.83 2.87 7.25
N ALA A 76 8.30 1.96 8.08
CA ALA A 76 8.70 0.62 7.67
C ALA A 76 7.50 -0.20 7.13
N ALA A 77 6.35 -0.16 7.82
CA ALA A 77 5.14 -0.85 7.40
C ALA A 77 4.61 -0.30 6.06
N SER A 78 4.65 1.02 5.86
CA SER A 78 4.27 1.66 4.61
C SER A 78 5.19 1.26 3.45
N ALA A 79 6.51 1.25 3.67
CA ALA A 79 7.49 0.81 2.67
C ALA A 79 7.30 -0.69 2.31
N LEU A 80 6.99 -1.52 3.31
CA LEU A 80 6.71 -2.95 3.09
C LEU A 80 5.41 -3.15 2.29
N SER A 81 4.35 -2.40 2.59
CA SER A 81 3.12 -2.44 1.78
C SER A 81 3.39 -2.03 0.33
N ASN A 82 4.13 -0.95 0.11
CA ASN A 82 4.51 -0.52 -1.23
C ASN A 82 5.32 -1.59 -1.98
N LEU A 83 6.21 -2.31 -1.27
CA LEU A 83 6.96 -3.42 -1.85
C LEU A 83 6.02 -4.58 -2.22
N ILE A 84 5.09 -4.94 -1.34
CA ILE A 84 4.11 -6.01 -1.59
C ILE A 84 3.23 -5.66 -2.79
N ASP A 85 2.74 -4.42 -2.86
CA ASP A 85 1.95 -3.92 -3.98
C ASP A 85 2.76 -3.95 -5.29
N ALA A 86 4.03 -3.55 -5.24
CA ALA A 86 4.93 -3.61 -6.38
C ALA A 86 5.24 -5.04 -6.85
N LEU A 87 5.21 -6.03 -5.95
CA LEU A 87 5.43 -7.44 -6.25
C LEU A 87 4.15 -8.20 -6.58
N GLY A 88 2.98 -7.60 -6.37
CA GLY A 88 1.68 -8.20 -6.62
C GLY A 88 1.47 -8.57 -8.09
N PRO A 89 0.53 -9.47 -8.38
CA PRO A 89 0.29 -9.96 -9.74
C PRO A 89 -0.01 -8.84 -10.75
N GLY A 90 -0.65 -7.74 -10.30
CA GLY A 90 -0.92 -6.57 -11.13
C GLY A 90 0.33 -5.76 -11.50
N SER A 91 1.40 -5.80 -10.71
CA SER A 91 2.61 -5.03 -10.97
C SER A 91 3.52 -5.67 -12.04
N ARG A 92 3.30 -6.93 -12.38
CA ARG A 92 4.05 -7.64 -13.42
C ARG A 92 3.62 -7.26 -14.84
N SER A 93 2.44 -6.69 -14.99
CA SER A 93 1.96 -6.19 -16.28
C SER A 93 2.52 -4.80 -16.54
N PRO A 94 3.11 -4.55 -17.72
CA PRO A 94 3.48 -3.19 -18.15
C PRO A 94 2.31 -2.20 -18.10
N LEU A 95 1.08 -2.69 -18.21
CA LEU A 95 -0.14 -1.90 -18.16
C LEU A 95 -0.40 -1.33 -16.75
N TRP A 96 -0.12 -2.08 -15.69
CA TRP A 96 -0.20 -1.58 -14.32
C TRP A 96 0.81 -0.47 -14.05
N GLY A 97 2.03 -0.60 -14.57
CA GLY A 97 3.04 0.46 -14.48
C GLY A 97 2.61 1.74 -15.19
N ARG A 98 1.94 1.61 -16.34
CA ARG A 98 1.34 2.76 -17.05
C ARG A 98 0.21 3.40 -16.26
N LEU A 99 -0.72 2.62 -15.71
CA LEU A 99 -1.82 3.13 -14.88
C LEU A 99 -1.33 3.84 -13.63
N ALA A 100 -0.33 3.29 -12.93
CA ALA A 100 0.27 3.94 -11.76
C ALA A 100 0.86 5.31 -12.10
N ARG A 101 1.59 5.41 -13.21
CA ARG A 101 2.15 6.68 -13.70
C ARG A 101 1.07 7.69 -14.10
N LEU A 102 0.01 7.23 -14.78
CA LEU A 102 -1.12 8.08 -15.15
C LEU A 102 -1.84 8.60 -13.91
N LYS A 103 -2.00 7.77 -12.88
CA LYS A 103 -2.59 8.16 -11.59
C LYS A 103 -1.80 9.26 -10.89
N GLU A 104 -0.46 9.19 -10.92
CA GLU A 104 0.40 10.25 -10.39
C GLU A 104 0.18 11.58 -11.13
N ILE A 105 0.16 11.54 -12.48
CA ILE A 105 -0.05 12.73 -13.29
C ILE A 105 -1.43 13.36 -13.04
N VAL A 106 -2.47 12.53 -12.89
CA VAL A 106 -3.83 13.01 -12.54
C VAL A 106 -3.84 13.67 -11.17
N GLY A 107 -3.17 13.06 -10.17
CA GLY A 107 -3.05 13.63 -8.82
C GLY A 107 -2.31 14.97 -8.79
N GLU A 108 -1.25 15.12 -9.60
CA GLU A 108 -0.53 16.39 -9.75
C GLU A 108 -1.37 17.48 -10.45
N ALA A 109 -2.34 17.10 -11.26
CA ALA A 109 -3.24 18.01 -11.94
C ALA A 109 -4.46 18.41 -11.09
N GLU A 110 -4.69 17.76 -9.97
CA GLU A 110 -5.75 18.16 -9.03
C GLU A 110 -5.44 19.54 -8.45
N GLY A 111 -6.39 20.47 -8.63
CA GLY A 111 -6.26 21.86 -8.19
C GLY A 111 -5.64 22.82 -9.19
N LEU A 112 -5.26 22.35 -10.38
CA LEU A 112 -4.86 23.24 -11.48
C LEU A 112 -6.08 23.94 -12.09
N PRO A 113 -5.89 25.15 -12.68
CA PRO A 113 -6.91 25.80 -13.50
C PRO A 113 -7.37 24.86 -14.63
N ARG A 114 -8.67 24.86 -14.93
CA ARG A 114 -9.29 23.94 -15.90
C ARG A 114 -8.54 23.87 -17.24
N ALA A 115 -8.15 25.02 -17.79
CA ALA A 115 -7.43 25.08 -19.07
C ALA A 115 -6.07 24.37 -19.02
N GLU A 116 -5.39 24.43 -17.89
CA GLU A 116 -4.09 23.77 -17.68
C GLU A 116 -4.27 22.26 -17.43
N ALA A 117 -5.29 21.88 -16.66
CA ALA A 117 -5.66 20.49 -16.46
C ALA A 117 -6.06 19.83 -17.80
N GLU A 118 -6.82 20.52 -18.65
CA GLU A 118 -7.24 20.02 -19.97
C GLU A 118 -6.05 19.79 -20.91
N LEU A 119 -5.08 20.69 -20.92
CA LEU A 119 -3.84 20.54 -21.69
C LEU A 119 -3.00 19.35 -21.24
N ARG A 120 -2.90 19.12 -19.93
CA ARG A 120 -2.12 18.01 -19.35
C ARG A 120 -2.83 16.65 -19.46
N LEU A 121 -4.12 16.61 -19.19
CA LEU A 121 -4.88 15.38 -19.04
C LEU A 121 -5.58 14.93 -20.32
N GLY A 122 -5.87 15.84 -21.24
CA GLY A 122 -6.55 15.52 -22.49
C GLY A 122 -5.88 14.43 -23.33
N PRO A 123 -4.55 14.45 -23.54
CA PRO A 123 -3.83 13.38 -24.24
C PRO A 123 -3.90 12.04 -23.52
N LEU A 124 -3.95 12.04 -22.18
CA LEU A 124 -3.97 10.81 -21.37
C LEU A 124 -5.29 10.03 -21.52
N ARG A 125 -6.40 10.71 -21.79
CA ARG A 125 -7.69 10.05 -22.05
C ARG A 125 -7.64 9.11 -23.24
N ARG A 126 -6.92 9.48 -24.29
CA ARG A 126 -6.73 8.62 -25.48
C ARG A 126 -5.94 7.36 -25.14
N ASP A 127 -4.95 7.47 -24.27
CA ASP A 127 -4.17 6.33 -23.81
C ASP A 127 -5.01 5.41 -22.90
N LEU A 128 -5.87 5.96 -22.05
CA LEU A 128 -6.80 5.21 -21.22
C LEU A 128 -7.89 4.51 -22.04
N SER A 129 -8.47 5.18 -23.04
CA SER A 129 -9.45 4.54 -23.92
C SER A 129 -8.89 3.31 -24.63
N ARG A 130 -7.63 3.36 -25.05
CA ARG A 130 -6.94 2.20 -25.63
C ARG A 130 -6.75 1.05 -24.64
N LEU A 131 -6.53 1.36 -23.36
CA LEU A 131 -6.43 0.35 -22.29
C LEU A 131 -7.79 -0.27 -21.97
N ILE A 132 -8.86 0.51 -22.03
CA ILE A 132 -10.24 0.07 -21.78
C ILE A 132 -10.75 -0.80 -22.94
N GLU A 133 -10.46 -0.41 -24.18
CA GLU A 133 -10.93 -1.08 -25.40
C GLU A 133 -10.05 -2.27 -25.81
N GLY A 134 -8.84 -2.40 -25.26
CA GLY A 134 -7.90 -3.46 -25.60
C GLY A 134 -8.34 -4.83 -25.07
N GLU A 135 -8.26 -5.86 -25.92
CA GLU A 135 -8.58 -7.24 -25.55
C GLU A 135 -7.56 -7.88 -24.60
N GLU A 136 -6.40 -7.27 -24.43
CA GLU A 136 -5.26 -7.79 -23.63
C GLU A 136 -5.33 -7.38 -22.14
N GLY A 137 -6.34 -6.61 -21.73
CA GLY A 137 -6.49 -6.11 -20.37
C GLY A 137 -7.24 -7.10 -19.47
N ASP A 138 -6.61 -7.45 -18.34
CA ASP A 138 -7.29 -8.03 -17.19
C ASP A 138 -8.47 -7.12 -16.77
N GLU A 139 -9.60 -7.71 -16.34
CA GLU A 139 -10.80 -6.99 -15.87
C GLU A 139 -10.46 -5.93 -14.80
N GLU A 140 -9.49 -6.24 -13.94
CA GLU A 140 -9.00 -5.30 -12.94
C GLU A 140 -8.30 -4.07 -13.54
N ILE A 141 -7.53 -4.25 -14.62
CA ILE A 141 -6.87 -3.16 -15.35
C ILE A 141 -7.91 -2.26 -16.01
N ARG A 142 -8.91 -2.86 -16.64
CA ARG A 142 -10.01 -2.14 -17.27
C ARG A 142 -10.78 -1.30 -16.27
N SER A 143 -11.18 -1.90 -15.16
CA SER A 143 -11.86 -1.20 -14.06
C SER A 143 -11.02 -0.05 -13.48
N ALA A 144 -9.72 -0.26 -13.28
CA ALA A 144 -8.82 0.78 -12.80
C ALA A 144 -8.65 1.92 -13.82
N ALA A 145 -8.62 1.62 -15.11
CA ALA A 145 -8.54 2.62 -16.18
C ALA A 145 -9.83 3.44 -16.28
N GLU A 146 -11.00 2.82 -16.11
CA GLU A 146 -12.29 3.52 -16.09
C GLU A 146 -12.40 4.50 -14.91
N VAL A 147 -11.98 4.07 -13.71
CA VAL A 147 -11.95 4.95 -12.52
C VAL A 147 -11.05 6.16 -12.76
N LEU A 148 -9.91 5.96 -13.41
CA LEU A 148 -8.97 7.02 -13.72
C LEU A 148 -9.51 7.97 -14.80
N ASP A 149 -10.19 7.46 -15.83
CA ASP A 149 -10.86 8.30 -16.84
C ASP A 149 -11.95 9.19 -16.23
N LEU A 150 -12.74 8.65 -15.30
CA LEU A 150 -13.72 9.42 -14.54
C LEU A 150 -13.06 10.54 -13.69
N ALA A 151 -11.91 10.27 -13.09
CA ALA A 151 -11.17 11.28 -12.34
C ALA A 151 -10.68 12.41 -13.27
N ILE A 152 -10.17 12.06 -14.46
CA ILE A 152 -9.78 13.05 -15.48
C ILE A 152 -10.98 13.87 -15.93
N GLN A 153 -12.12 13.23 -16.21
CA GLN A 153 -13.34 13.94 -16.64
C GLN A 153 -13.78 14.99 -15.62
N ARG A 154 -13.72 14.65 -14.32
CA ARG A 154 -14.01 15.60 -13.25
C ARG A 154 -13.02 16.77 -13.22
N ALA A 155 -11.73 16.48 -13.34
CA ALA A 155 -10.67 17.50 -13.31
C ALA A 155 -10.78 18.50 -14.46
N ILE A 156 -11.21 18.06 -15.66
CA ILE A 156 -11.40 18.92 -16.86
C ILE A 156 -12.84 19.43 -17.03
N GLY A 157 -13.76 19.08 -16.09
CA GLY A 157 -15.14 19.57 -16.07
C GLY A 157 -16.03 19.03 -17.19
N ILE A 158 -15.73 17.83 -17.72
CA ILE A 158 -16.62 17.10 -18.63
C ILE A 158 -17.55 16.25 -17.77
N GLY A 159 -18.77 16.71 -17.52
CA GLY A 159 -19.78 15.95 -16.77
C GLY A 159 -20.74 16.79 -15.92
N GLU A 160 -20.60 18.10 -15.91
CA GLU A 160 -21.59 19.03 -15.37
C GLU A 160 -22.36 19.68 -16.53
N GLY A 161 -23.32 18.93 -17.04
CA GLY A 161 -24.30 19.37 -18.00
C GLY A 161 -25.60 18.64 -17.76
#